data_0092622951a95e2a9db8418538be39a1
#
_entry.id   0092622951a95e2a9db8418538be39a1
#
_cell.length_a   1.000
_cell.length_b   1.000
_cell.length_c   1.000
_cell.angle_alpha   90.00
_cell.angle_beta   90.00
_cell.angle_gamma   90.00
#
_symmetry.space_group_name_H-M   'P 1'
#
loop_
_entity.id
_entity.type
_entity.pdbx_description
1 polymer ?
#
loop_
_entity_poly.entity_id
_entity_poly.type
_entity_poly.pdbx_seq_one_letter_code
_entity_poly.pdbx_strand_id
1 'polypeptide(L)'
;MLRATSLLGTLLLTSSAVTGCSTMHSLHHHLFGPTQKVNAPNSGTVVADEPQAALVGRDVLARGGNAADAATATGFALGVTLPSRASLGGGGACLVSRPHETAQTISFLPSAGSSTGDRPATVPMMARGLYALQTRYGSVAFGDTLDPAITLAQQGMTVSQALSRDLSVVGTALLSNAPSLSVFGRDSGAGAVQMGDRITQTRLTSFLSRLKLVGIGDLYNGALAETFVTQANQAGGGLTREDLRHGLPLQTGALTLSTGPYQTSLLAPPADGGIGSAAAYRTGGSAQNAVSAWRHSGLHTVSDAQGFITQNHNDAAGLPPLPASTSFVVTDGNGMTVSCALSENNLFGTGRMAGTTGVILGAGSPRYPHPLLSAAIVHDRRGRVRAALAASGQNEAADTLAQALRQVSADQPITPRHGEGRLNSISCGRTPSSCQGNADPQGNGMSAHTLSR
;
A
#
# COMPACT_ATOMS: atom_id res chain seq x y z
N MET A 1 -51.91 82.36 21.85
CA MET A 1 -51.87 82.36 23.34
C MET A 1 -51.29 81.04 23.81
N LEU A 2 -50.21 81.09 24.62
CA LEU A 2 -49.73 80.14 25.65
C LEU A 2 -49.40 78.74 25.23
N ARG A 3 -48.36 78.20 25.60
CA ARG A 3 -47.17 78.34 26.45
C ARG A 3 -46.37 77.03 26.30
N ALA A 4 -45.06 77.13 26.23
CA ALA A 4 -44.10 76.07 26.28
C ALA A 4 -44.07 75.34 27.62
N THR A 5 -43.75 74.08 27.65
CA THR A 5 -42.96 73.45 28.74
C THR A 5 -42.07 72.35 28.19
N SER A 6 -40.78 72.56 28.43
CA SER A 6 -39.67 71.62 28.20
C SER A 6 -39.66 70.52 29.27
N LEU A 7 -39.38 69.34 28.91
CA LEU A 7 -38.89 68.27 29.80
C LEU A 7 -37.65 67.59 29.21
N LEU A 8 -36.55 67.84 29.91
CA LEU A 8 -35.25 67.08 29.73
C LEU A 8 -35.48 65.61 30.10
N GLY A 9 -35.17 64.75 29.20
CA GLY A 9 -35.06 63.33 29.47
C GLY A 9 -33.61 62.87 29.23
N THR A 10 -32.95 62.60 30.31
CA THR A 10 -31.57 62.10 30.38
C THR A 10 -31.44 60.74 29.67
N LEU A 11 -30.58 60.66 28.68
CA LEU A 11 -30.25 59.43 27.96
C LEU A 11 -29.13 58.65 28.72
N LEU A 12 -29.51 57.56 29.36
CA LEU A 12 -28.56 56.59 29.93
C LEU A 12 -27.99 55.77 28.79
N LEU A 13 -26.76 56.04 28.47
CA LEU A 13 -25.88 55.13 27.64
C LEU A 13 -25.45 53.93 28.48
N THR A 14 -26.16 52.79 28.34
CA THR A 14 -25.65 51.49 28.82
C THR A 14 -24.75 50.89 27.76
N SER A 15 -23.49 50.76 28.10
CA SER A 15 -22.47 50.10 27.30
C SER A 15 -22.75 48.60 27.14
N SER A 16 -23.19 48.20 25.94
CA SER A 16 -23.31 46.79 25.51
C SER A 16 -22.07 46.41 24.65
N ALA A 17 -20.94 46.26 25.31
CA ALA A 17 -19.72 45.84 24.64
C ALA A 17 -19.15 44.57 25.27
N VAL A 18 -19.84 43.42 25.12
CA VAL A 18 -19.23 42.08 25.42
C VAL A 18 -19.90 40.91 24.64
N THR A 19 -20.50 41.08 23.50
CA THR A 19 -21.04 39.95 22.73
C THR A 19 -20.45 39.81 21.32
N GLY A 20 -19.38 40.56 20.96
CA GLY A 20 -18.81 40.56 19.63
C GLY A 20 -17.83 39.40 19.35
N CYS A 21 -17.17 38.83 20.36
CA CYS A 21 -16.12 37.83 20.10
C CYS A 21 -16.63 36.41 19.83
N SER A 22 -17.76 36.00 20.40
CA SER A 22 -18.28 34.64 20.18
C SER A 22 -18.97 34.48 18.82
N THR A 23 -19.65 35.55 18.34
CA THR A 23 -20.28 35.54 17.02
C THR A 23 -19.26 35.62 15.88
N MET A 24 -18.15 36.32 16.06
CA MET A 24 -17.07 36.35 15.06
C MET A 24 -16.37 34.99 14.93
N HIS A 25 -16.20 34.26 16.04
CA HIS A 25 -15.60 32.93 16.03
C HIS A 25 -16.51 31.90 15.32
N SER A 26 -17.84 31.98 15.55
CA SER A 26 -18.81 31.12 14.88
C SER A 26 -18.96 31.44 13.38
N LEU A 27 -18.89 32.74 13.01
CA LEU A 27 -18.89 33.14 11.59
C LEU A 27 -17.65 32.69 10.84
N HIS A 28 -16.47 32.70 11.50
CA HIS A 28 -15.24 32.21 10.91
C HIS A 28 -15.33 30.71 10.63
N HIS A 29 -15.90 29.91 11.53
CA HIS A 29 -16.11 28.47 11.30
C HIS A 29 -17.13 28.18 10.17
N HIS A 30 -18.15 29.01 9.98
CA HIS A 30 -19.14 28.83 8.91
C HIS A 30 -18.66 29.30 7.53
N LEU A 31 -17.79 30.32 7.47
CA LEU A 31 -17.34 30.90 6.20
C LEU A 31 -16.03 30.26 5.67
N PHE A 32 -15.18 29.75 6.57
CA PHE A 32 -13.84 29.23 6.18
C PHE A 32 -13.66 27.71 6.39
N GLY A 33 -14.70 27.02 6.87
CA GLY A 33 -14.63 25.60 7.23
C GLY A 33 -13.73 25.34 8.47
N PRO A 34 -13.69 24.10 8.97
CA PRO A 34 -12.78 23.75 10.04
C PRO A 34 -11.35 24.01 9.58
N THR A 35 -10.61 24.84 10.32
CA THR A 35 -9.17 25.01 10.12
C THR A 35 -8.53 23.62 10.20
N GLN A 36 -8.02 23.15 9.07
CA GLN A 36 -7.30 21.89 8.99
C GLN A 36 -6.19 21.94 10.04
N LYS A 37 -6.22 21.04 11.03
CA LYS A 37 -5.13 20.95 12.00
C LYS A 37 -3.88 20.61 11.22
N VAL A 38 -2.99 21.55 11.07
CA VAL A 38 -1.66 21.28 10.54
C VAL A 38 -0.92 20.48 11.60
N ASN A 39 -0.82 19.17 11.39
CA ASN A 39 -0.04 18.33 12.28
C ASN A 39 1.44 18.76 12.22
N ALA A 40 2.13 18.69 13.35
CA ALA A 40 3.57 18.92 13.37
C ALA A 40 4.25 17.90 12.44
N PRO A 41 5.32 18.32 11.70
CA PRO A 41 6.09 17.40 10.87
C PRO A 41 6.51 16.15 11.65
N ASN A 42 6.31 14.98 11.06
CA ASN A 42 6.68 13.70 11.65
C ASN A 42 8.01 13.24 11.02
N SER A 43 8.97 12.88 11.84
CA SER A 43 10.20 12.26 11.35
C SER A 43 9.92 10.82 10.95
N GLY A 44 10.69 10.29 9.99
CA GLY A 44 10.54 8.89 9.61
C GLY A 44 11.27 8.53 8.34
N THR A 45 11.15 7.25 7.99
CA THR A 45 11.82 6.63 6.86
C THR A 45 10.82 5.85 6.02
N VAL A 46 10.92 5.99 4.71
CA VAL A 46 10.16 5.23 3.72
C VAL A 46 11.13 4.54 2.77
N VAL A 47 10.93 3.27 2.52
CA VAL A 47 11.68 2.49 1.52
C VAL A 47 10.69 1.82 0.59
N ALA A 48 10.85 1.97 -0.72
CA ALA A 48 9.99 1.35 -1.71
C ALA A 48 10.78 0.96 -2.97
N ASP A 49 10.27 0.00 -3.73
CA ASP A 49 10.85 -0.46 -5.00
C ASP A 49 10.80 0.60 -6.11
N GLU A 50 10.10 1.72 -5.89
CA GLU A 50 9.96 2.80 -6.86
C GLU A 50 10.25 4.16 -6.20
N PRO A 51 11.19 4.95 -6.77
CA PRO A 51 11.69 6.17 -6.13
C PRO A 51 10.63 7.24 -5.87
N GLN A 52 9.74 7.53 -6.83
CA GLN A 52 8.72 8.57 -6.68
C GLN A 52 7.69 8.19 -5.61
N ALA A 53 7.37 6.89 -5.50
CA ALA A 53 6.48 6.40 -4.44
C ALA A 53 7.12 6.53 -3.04
N ALA A 54 8.42 6.28 -2.91
CA ALA A 54 9.15 6.50 -1.65
C ALA A 54 9.14 7.99 -1.25
N LEU A 55 9.34 8.89 -2.21
CA LEU A 55 9.28 10.34 -1.98
C LEU A 55 7.88 10.80 -1.55
N VAL A 56 6.82 10.25 -2.15
CA VAL A 56 5.43 10.51 -1.73
C VAL A 56 5.22 10.17 -0.26
N GLY A 57 5.63 8.97 0.17
CA GLY A 57 5.50 8.58 1.57
C GLY A 57 6.27 9.50 2.53
N ARG A 58 7.53 9.84 2.18
CA ARG A 58 8.32 10.82 2.92
C ARG A 58 7.62 12.17 3.06
N ASP A 59 7.05 12.67 1.98
CA ASP A 59 6.40 13.97 1.96
C ASP A 59 5.11 13.98 2.79
N VAL A 60 4.41 12.85 2.88
CA VAL A 60 3.26 12.68 3.81
C VAL A 60 3.74 12.75 5.26
N LEU A 61 4.81 12.06 5.63
CA LEU A 61 5.42 12.17 6.97
C LEU A 61 5.85 13.62 7.27
N ALA A 62 6.53 14.27 6.33
CA ALA A 62 6.99 15.66 6.48
C ALA A 62 5.83 16.65 6.67
N ARG A 63 4.62 16.35 6.18
CA ARG A 63 3.40 17.14 6.41
C ARG A 63 2.63 16.74 7.68
N GLY A 64 3.18 15.85 8.49
CA GLY A 64 2.59 15.46 9.77
C GLY A 64 1.67 14.24 9.73
N GLY A 65 1.61 13.52 8.62
CA GLY A 65 1.01 12.18 8.58
C GLY A 65 1.83 11.17 9.36
N ASN A 66 1.22 10.09 9.81
CA ASN A 66 1.90 8.99 10.47
C ASN A 66 2.34 7.89 9.47
N ALA A 67 2.93 6.79 9.97
CA ALA A 67 3.38 5.70 9.10
C ALA A 67 2.26 5.04 8.28
N ALA A 68 1.03 4.98 8.79
CA ALA A 68 -0.10 4.40 8.05
C ALA A 68 -0.58 5.34 6.93
N ASP A 69 -0.60 6.66 7.16
CA ASP A 69 -0.90 7.65 6.14
C ASP A 69 0.13 7.61 5.00
N ALA A 70 1.41 7.58 5.38
CA ALA A 70 2.52 7.51 4.43
C ALA A 70 2.51 6.18 3.65
N ALA A 71 2.24 5.06 4.32
CA ALA A 71 2.11 3.75 3.66
C ALA A 71 0.94 3.72 2.67
N THR A 72 -0.21 4.31 3.04
CA THR A 72 -1.37 4.43 2.16
C THR A 72 -1.04 5.24 0.91
N ALA A 73 -0.43 6.41 1.08
CA ALA A 73 -0.04 7.28 -0.03
C ALA A 73 1.04 6.62 -0.92
N THR A 74 2.02 5.93 -0.33
CA THR A 74 3.03 5.15 -1.07
C THR A 74 2.37 4.05 -1.90
N GLY A 75 1.41 3.30 -1.34
CA GLY A 75 0.67 2.27 -2.07
C GLY A 75 -0.10 2.83 -3.28
N PHE A 76 -0.84 3.94 -3.10
CA PHE A 76 -1.52 4.60 -4.23
C PHE A 76 -0.53 5.17 -5.25
N ALA A 77 0.59 5.73 -4.81
CA ALA A 77 1.64 6.21 -5.70
C ALA A 77 2.25 5.05 -6.52
N LEU A 78 2.50 3.88 -5.92
CA LEU A 78 2.93 2.68 -6.64
C LEU A 78 1.91 2.26 -7.71
N GLY A 79 0.61 2.41 -7.45
CA GLY A 79 -0.44 2.16 -8.44
C GLY A 79 -0.36 3.08 -9.68
N VAL A 80 0.31 4.21 -9.56
CA VAL A 80 0.58 5.15 -10.66
C VAL A 80 1.98 4.93 -11.26
N THR A 81 3.01 4.75 -10.42
CA THR A 81 4.42 4.80 -10.83
C THR A 81 5.02 3.44 -11.17
N LEU A 82 4.42 2.35 -10.65
CA LEU A 82 4.81 0.97 -10.93
C LEU A 82 3.57 0.07 -11.22
N PRO A 83 2.71 0.48 -12.17
CA PRO A 83 1.45 -0.24 -12.46
C PRO A 83 1.67 -1.63 -13.07
N SER A 84 2.92 -2.01 -13.31
CA SER A 84 3.30 -3.37 -13.70
C SER A 84 3.22 -4.37 -12.56
N ARG A 85 3.20 -3.90 -11.29
CA ARG A 85 3.28 -4.75 -10.10
C ARG A 85 2.26 -4.37 -9.02
N ALA A 86 1.70 -3.16 -9.08
CA ALA A 86 0.82 -2.59 -8.05
C ALA A 86 -0.28 -1.73 -8.67
N SER A 87 -1.18 -2.32 -9.44
CA SER A 87 -2.36 -1.64 -9.91
C SER A 87 -3.49 -1.66 -8.88
N LEU A 88 -4.42 -0.69 -8.97
CA LEU A 88 -5.66 -0.71 -8.21
C LEU A 88 -6.53 -1.94 -8.49
N GLY A 89 -6.34 -2.59 -9.66
CA GLY A 89 -6.97 -3.87 -10.02
C GLY A 89 -6.40 -5.09 -9.29
N GLY A 90 -5.28 -4.94 -8.59
CA GLY A 90 -4.65 -5.99 -7.80
C GLY A 90 -5.02 -5.93 -6.31
N GLY A 91 -4.09 -6.37 -5.47
CA GLY A 91 -4.24 -6.38 -4.03
C GLY A 91 -2.90 -6.50 -3.30
N GLY A 92 -2.95 -6.93 -2.04
CA GLY A 92 -1.75 -7.06 -1.23
C GLY A 92 -1.99 -7.45 0.22
N ALA A 93 -0.98 -7.22 1.04
CA ALA A 93 -1.08 -7.34 2.48
C ALA A 93 -0.12 -6.36 3.17
N CYS A 94 -0.54 -5.84 4.32
CA CYS A 94 0.26 -4.97 5.17
C CYS A 94 0.34 -5.52 6.59
N LEU A 95 1.53 -5.45 7.18
CA LEU A 95 1.79 -5.68 8.58
C LEU A 95 1.94 -4.33 9.27
N VAL A 96 1.21 -4.12 10.35
CA VAL A 96 1.21 -2.85 11.11
C VAL A 96 1.61 -3.12 12.54
N SER A 97 2.56 -2.36 13.06
CA SER A 97 2.95 -2.35 14.45
C SER A 97 2.87 -0.94 15.04
N ARG A 98 2.22 -0.80 16.17
CA ARG A 98 2.25 0.40 17.00
C ARG A 98 3.00 0.11 18.31
N PRO A 99 3.67 1.09 18.91
CA PRO A 99 4.30 0.90 20.21
C PRO A 99 3.31 0.36 21.24
N HIS A 100 3.75 -0.65 21.99
CA HIS A 100 2.97 -1.29 23.05
C HIS A 100 1.71 -2.05 22.61
N GLU A 101 1.52 -2.29 21.30
CA GLU A 101 0.41 -3.07 20.77
C GLU A 101 0.92 -4.31 20.02
N THR A 102 0.08 -5.33 19.94
CA THR A 102 0.35 -6.51 19.10
C THR A 102 0.21 -6.13 17.63
N ALA A 103 1.19 -6.53 16.83
CA ALA A 103 1.15 -6.27 15.39
C ALA A 103 -0.06 -6.94 14.72
N GLN A 104 -0.59 -6.27 13.71
CA GLN A 104 -1.76 -6.71 12.97
C GLN A 104 -1.44 -6.89 11.50
N THR A 105 -2.03 -7.90 10.88
CA THR A 105 -2.03 -8.12 9.43
C THR A 105 -3.34 -7.57 8.84
N ILE A 106 -3.24 -6.79 7.78
CA ILE A 106 -4.38 -6.41 6.93
C ILE A 106 -4.16 -7.09 5.58
N SER A 107 -4.97 -8.11 5.29
CA SER A 107 -4.92 -8.86 4.03
C SER A 107 -6.00 -8.37 3.08
N PHE A 108 -5.61 -8.02 1.88
CA PHE A 108 -6.47 -7.63 0.76
C PHE A 108 -5.92 -8.25 -0.53
N LEU A 109 -5.71 -9.57 -0.50
CA LEU A 109 -5.10 -10.32 -1.58
C LEU A 109 -5.90 -10.20 -2.88
N PRO A 110 -5.23 -10.20 -4.04
CA PRO A 110 -5.90 -10.24 -5.32
C PRO A 110 -6.59 -11.61 -5.49
N SER A 111 -7.91 -11.62 -5.43
CA SER A 111 -8.74 -12.82 -5.60
C SER A 111 -9.45 -12.79 -6.94
N ALA A 112 -9.63 -13.97 -7.58
CA ALA A 112 -10.38 -14.09 -8.81
C ALA A 112 -11.84 -13.68 -8.61
N GLY A 113 -12.46 -13.09 -9.65
CA GLY A 113 -13.90 -12.90 -9.70
C GLY A 113 -14.66 -14.24 -9.86
N SER A 114 -15.95 -14.21 -9.63
CA SER A 114 -16.83 -15.39 -9.69
C SER A 114 -17.23 -15.79 -11.12
N SER A 115 -17.11 -14.87 -12.07
CA SER A 115 -17.47 -15.07 -13.47
C SER A 115 -16.25 -15.41 -14.33
N THR A 116 -16.51 -16.10 -15.45
CA THR A 116 -15.47 -16.45 -16.42
C THR A 116 -15.38 -15.42 -17.53
N GLY A 117 -14.17 -14.89 -17.75
CA GLY A 117 -13.83 -14.07 -18.91
C GLY A 117 -12.73 -14.75 -19.74
N ASP A 118 -12.43 -14.20 -20.92
CA ASP A 118 -11.30 -14.67 -21.73
C ASP A 118 -9.92 -14.34 -21.08
N ARG A 119 -9.89 -13.29 -20.26
CA ARG A 119 -8.77 -12.89 -19.41
C ARG A 119 -9.25 -12.55 -18.00
N PRO A 120 -9.54 -13.56 -17.17
CA PRO A 120 -10.14 -13.35 -15.85
C PRO A 120 -9.36 -12.35 -15.02
N ALA A 121 -10.06 -11.36 -14.48
CA ALA A 121 -9.50 -10.33 -13.64
C ALA A 121 -9.67 -10.65 -12.15
N THR A 122 -8.83 -10.06 -11.32
CA THR A 122 -9.02 -10.03 -9.87
C THR A 122 -10.01 -8.95 -9.46
N VAL A 123 -10.70 -9.19 -8.35
CA VAL A 123 -11.44 -8.14 -7.64
C VAL A 123 -10.44 -7.04 -7.24
N PRO A 124 -10.75 -5.75 -7.46
CA PRO A 124 -9.84 -4.64 -7.17
C PRO A 124 -9.72 -4.41 -5.66
N MET A 125 -8.85 -5.15 -5.00
CA MET A 125 -8.73 -5.15 -3.53
C MET A 125 -7.81 -4.05 -2.98
N MET A 126 -6.87 -3.54 -3.78
CA MET A 126 -5.81 -2.63 -3.30
C MET A 126 -6.37 -1.34 -2.70
N ALA A 127 -7.33 -0.68 -3.39
CA ALA A 127 -7.89 0.57 -2.90
C ALA A 127 -8.63 0.42 -1.56
N ARG A 128 -9.40 -0.66 -1.40
CA ARG A 128 -10.13 -0.96 -0.15
C ARG A 128 -9.19 -1.40 0.97
N GLY A 129 -8.12 -2.13 0.64
CA GLY A 129 -7.10 -2.55 1.61
C GLY A 129 -6.31 -1.37 2.17
N LEU A 130 -5.85 -0.46 1.32
CA LEU A 130 -5.16 0.76 1.72
C LEU A 130 -6.10 1.71 2.50
N TYR A 131 -7.38 1.77 2.11
CA TYR A 131 -8.40 2.50 2.88
C TYR A 131 -8.58 1.92 4.28
N ALA A 132 -8.64 0.59 4.41
CA ALA A 132 -8.76 -0.07 5.72
C ALA A 132 -7.52 0.22 6.60
N LEU A 133 -6.32 0.20 6.02
CA LEU A 133 -5.09 0.59 6.71
C LEU A 133 -5.18 2.03 7.23
N GLN A 134 -5.52 2.98 6.36
CA GLN A 134 -5.56 4.39 6.70
C GLN A 134 -6.68 4.71 7.71
N THR A 135 -7.90 4.21 7.50
CA THR A 135 -9.03 4.49 8.39
C THR A 135 -8.80 4.01 9.81
N ARG A 136 -8.07 2.88 9.97
CA ARG A 136 -7.83 2.31 11.29
C ARG A 136 -6.62 2.89 12.00
N TYR A 137 -5.59 3.27 11.26
CA TYR A 137 -4.29 3.63 11.83
C TYR A 137 -3.80 5.02 11.41
N GLY A 138 -4.41 5.63 10.41
CA GLY A 138 -4.04 6.94 9.91
C GLY A 138 -4.47 8.08 10.82
N SER A 139 -3.90 9.24 10.58
CA SER A 139 -4.13 10.48 11.34
C SER A 139 -4.63 11.65 10.49
N VAL A 140 -4.49 11.56 9.15
CA VAL A 140 -4.99 12.56 8.21
C VAL A 140 -6.23 12.05 7.46
N ALA A 141 -6.94 12.92 6.76
CA ALA A 141 -8.09 12.50 5.97
C ALA A 141 -7.63 11.57 4.81
N PHE A 142 -8.41 10.53 4.52
CA PHE A 142 -8.09 9.59 3.44
C PHE A 142 -7.88 10.29 2.09
N GLY A 143 -8.68 11.30 1.78
CA GLY A 143 -8.55 12.07 0.54
C GLY A 143 -7.17 12.72 0.37
N ASP A 144 -6.54 13.14 1.47
CA ASP A 144 -5.23 13.79 1.45
C ASP A 144 -4.11 12.77 1.10
N THR A 145 -4.31 11.49 1.40
CA THR A 145 -3.36 10.42 1.03
C THR A 145 -3.43 10.07 -0.46
N LEU A 146 -4.52 10.43 -1.15
CA LEU A 146 -4.68 10.23 -2.60
C LEU A 146 -4.06 11.36 -3.44
N ASP A 147 -3.94 12.58 -2.89
CA ASP A 147 -3.47 13.76 -3.63
C ASP A 147 -2.12 13.59 -4.33
N PRO A 148 -1.10 13.00 -3.70
CA PRO A 148 0.17 12.80 -4.39
C PRO A 148 0.05 11.88 -5.60
N ALA A 149 -0.73 10.80 -5.50
CA ALA A 149 -0.96 9.88 -6.61
C ALA A 149 -1.76 10.55 -7.76
N ILE A 150 -2.78 11.34 -7.42
CA ILE A 150 -3.53 12.15 -8.39
C ILE A 150 -2.59 13.11 -9.10
N THR A 151 -1.73 13.79 -8.36
CA THR A 151 -0.76 14.75 -8.90
C THR A 151 0.22 14.07 -9.86
N LEU A 152 0.80 12.92 -9.48
CA LEU A 152 1.69 12.14 -10.33
C LEU A 152 1.00 11.67 -11.61
N ALA A 153 -0.23 11.18 -11.53
CA ALA A 153 -0.99 10.73 -12.69
C ALA A 153 -1.36 11.89 -13.64
N GLN A 154 -1.70 13.05 -13.09
CA GLN A 154 -2.15 14.22 -13.83
C GLN A 154 -0.99 15.01 -14.45
N GLN A 155 0.00 15.36 -13.63
CA GLN A 155 1.12 16.19 -14.07
C GLN A 155 2.19 15.39 -14.80
N GLY A 156 2.15 14.08 -14.68
CA GLY A 156 3.07 13.12 -15.27
C GLY A 156 4.13 12.64 -14.29
N MET A 157 4.42 11.35 -14.42
CA MET A 157 5.48 10.65 -13.72
C MET A 157 6.64 10.33 -14.66
N THR A 158 7.85 10.21 -14.13
CA THR A 158 9.00 9.71 -14.87
C THR A 158 9.05 8.20 -14.82
N VAL A 159 9.17 7.55 -15.97
CA VAL A 159 9.29 6.08 -16.06
C VAL A 159 10.58 5.65 -15.36
N SER A 160 10.42 4.85 -14.29
CA SER A 160 11.54 4.31 -13.52
C SER A 160 12.22 3.15 -14.27
N GLN A 161 13.43 2.80 -13.84
CA GLN A 161 14.14 1.65 -14.39
C GLN A 161 13.37 0.34 -14.16
N ALA A 162 12.69 0.19 -13.00
CA ALA A 162 11.87 -0.97 -12.70
C ALA A 162 10.72 -1.11 -13.70
N LEU A 163 9.95 -0.03 -13.92
CA LEU A 163 8.85 -0.02 -14.89
C LEU A 163 9.35 -0.25 -16.32
N SER A 164 10.47 0.37 -16.70
CA SER A 164 11.08 0.19 -18.03
C SER A 164 11.49 -1.26 -18.28
N ARG A 165 12.09 -1.94 -17.28
CA ARG A 165 12.43 -3.37 -17.36
C ARG A 165 11.18 -4.24 -17.54
N ASP A 166 10.14 -3.98 -16.75
CA ASP A 166 8.89 -4.73 -16.85
C ASP A 166 8.23 -4.56 -18.23
N LEU A 167 8.23 -3.33 -18.77
CA LEU A 167 7.78 -3.05 -20.12
C LEU A 167 8.62 -3.72 -21.21
N SER A 168 9.92 -3.88 -21.00
CA SER A 168 10.77 -4.59 -21.96
C SER A 168 10.41 -6.07 -22.11
N VAL A 169 9.83 -6.66 -21.05
CA VAL A 169 9.40 -8.08 -21.06
C VAL A 169 8.04 -8.26 -21.71
N VAL A 170 7.07 -7.40 -21.36
CA VAL A 170 5.66 -7.62 -21.76
C VAL A 170 5.11 -6.55 -22.72
N GLY A 171 5.91 -5.54 -23.09
CA GLY A 171 5.45 -4.37 -23.81
C GLY A 171 4.73 -4.70 -25.13
N THR A 172 5.25 -5.63 -25.93
CA THR A 172 4.61 -6.02 -27.20
C THR A 172 3.18 -6.54 -26.98
N ALA A 173 2.99 -7.40 -25.98
CA ALA A 173 1.66 -7.92 -25.65
C ALA A 173 0.76 -6.86 -25.01
N LEU A 174 1.32 -6.03 -24.11
CA LEU A 174 0.59 -4.97 -23.42
C LEU A 174 0.08 -3.90 -24.41
N LEU A 175 0.91 -3.48 -25.36
CA LEU A 175 0.59 -2.43 -26.33
C LEU A 175 -0.40 -2.90 -27.42
N SER A 176 -0.73 -4.17 -27.51
CA SER A 176 -1.85 -4.64 -28.34
C SER A 176 -3.22 -4.20 -27.79
N ASN A 177 -3.29 -3.81 -26.51
CA ASN A 177 -4.48 -3.24 -25.89
C ASN A 177 -4.47 -1.71 -26.08
N ALA A 178 -5.42 -1.15 -26.85
CA ALA A 178 -5.45 0.27 -27.20
C ALA A 178 -5.44 1.22 -25.97
N PRO A 179 -6.18 0.97 -24.87
CA PRO A 179 -6.05 1.77 -23.65
C PRO A 179 -4.64 1.75 -23.06
N SER A 180 -3.96 0.61 -23.04
CA SER A 180 -2.57 0.49 -22.55
C SER A 180 -1.58 1.17 -23.51
N LEU A 181 -1.77 1.03 -24.81
CA LEU A 181 -0.98 1.72 -25.83
C LEU A 181 -1.01 3.25 -25.64
N SER A 182 -2.19 3.82 -25.33
CA SER A 182 -2.34 5.26 -25.13
C SER A 182 -1.60 5.83 -23.93
N VAL A 183 -1.13 4.98 -23.00
CA VAL A 183 -0.38 5.37 -21.79
C VAL A 183 1.09 4.97 -21.89
N PHE A 184 1.36 3.74 -22.33
CA PHE A 184 2.69 3.12 -22.29
C PHE A 184 3.37 3.03 -23.66
N GLY A 185 2.67 3.42 -24.73
CA GLY A 185 3.25 3.51 -26.07
C GLY A 185 3.98 4.84 -26.28
N ARG A 186 5.02 4.84 -27.11
CA ARG A 186 5.68 6.06 -27.58
C ARG A 186 4.92 6.65 -28.77
N ASP A 187 4.86 7.97 -28.82
CA ASP A 187 4.19 8.73 -29.92
C ASP A 187 4.74 8.38 -31.31
N SER A 188 5.99 7.98 -31.40
CA SER A 188 6.65 7.56 -32.65
C SER A 188 6.23 6.17 -33.15
N GLY A 189 5.36 5.44 -32.44
CA GLY A 189 5.06 4.03 -32.72
C GLY A 189 6.22 3.06 -32.46
N ALA A 190 7.33 3.54 -31.86
CA ALA A 190 8.58 2.81 -31.64
C ALA A 190 8.57 1.93 -30.37
N GLY A 191 7.40 1.35 -30.00
CA GLY A 191 7.29 0.44 -28.86
C GLY A 191 6.92 1.12 -27.55
N ALA A 192 7.28 0.50 -26.44
CA ALA A 192 6.96 0.99 -25.10
C ALA A 192 7.86 2.16 -24.66
N VAL A 193 7.32 3.00 -23.75
CA VAL A 193 8.09 4.04 -23.06
C VAL A 193 9.27 3.41 -22.30
N GLN A 194 10.34 4.18 -22.14
CA GLN A 194 11.60 3.76 -21.54
C GLN A 194 11.92 4.60 -20.31
N MET A 195 12.91 4.14 -19.52
CA MET A 195 13.42 4.89 -18.39
C MET A 195 13.73 6.35 -18.76
N GLY A 196 13.22 7.27 -17.93
CA GLY A 196 13.37 8.71 -18.13
C GLY A 196 12.24 9.36 -18.96
N ASP A 197 11.48 8.60 -19.73
CA ASP A 197 10.31 9.14 -20.43
C ASP A 197 9.27 9.64 -19.40
N ARG A 198 8.51 10.67 -19.78
CA ARG A 198 7.44 11.21 -18.94
C ARG A 198 6.10 10.79 -19.50
N ILE A 199 5.24 10.22 -18.65
CA ILE A 199 3.90 9.79 -19.03
C ILE A 199 2.84 10.38 -18.10
N THR A 200 1.67 10.68 -18.65
CA THR A 200 0.47 11.10 -17.92
C THR A 200 -0.59 10.01 -17.99
N GLN A 201 -1.43 9.92 -16.96
CA GLN A 201 -2.46 8.89 -16.85
C GLN A 201 -3.82 9.54 -16.59
N THR A 202 -4.33 10.31 -17.55
CA THR A 202 -5.53 11.16 -17.41
C THR A 202 -6.76 10.37 -16.95
N ARG A 203 -6.97 9.15 -17.45
CA ARG A 203 -8.09 8.30 -17.04
C ARG A 203 -7.97 7.88 -15.58
N LEU A 204 -6.76 7.47 -15.16
CA LEU A 204 -6.48 7.10 -13.77
C LEU A 204 -6.58 8.31 -12.85
N THR A 205 -6.18 9.51 -13.30
CA THR A 205 -6.39 10.77 -12.57
C THR A 205 -7.87 10.97 -12.25
N SER A 206 -8.74 10.84 -13.25
CA SER A 206 -10.20 10.99 -13.07
C SER A 206 -10.77 9.95 -12.10
N PHE A 207 -10.30 8.70 -12.20
CA PHE A 207 -10.69 7.61 -11.31
C PHE A 207 -10.29 7.88 -9.85
N LEU A 208 -9.03 8.23 -9.60
CA LEU A 208 -8.53 8.55 -8.26
C LEU A 208 -9.20 9.80 -7.67
N SER A 209 -9.41 10.84 -8.51
CA SER A 209 -10.12 12.06 -8.09
C SER A 209 -11.55 11.75 -7.65
N ARG A 210 -12.22 10.84 -8.35
CA ARG A 210 -13.56 10.40 -7.96
C ARG A 210 -13.56 9.63 -6.63
N LEU A 211 -12.57 8.74 -6.41
CA LEU A 211 -12.40 8.07 -5.12
C LEU A 211 -12.15 9.07 -3.98
N LYS A 212 -11.39 10.14 -4.24
CA LYS A 212 -11.18 11.22 -3.27
C LYS A 212 -12.47 11.96 -2.94
N LEU A 213 -13.24 12.34 -3.96
CA LEU A 213 -14.41 13.22 -3.81
C LEU A 213 -15.65 12.50 -3.29
N VAL A 214 -15.91 11.30 -3.79
CA VAL A 214 -17.14 10.53 -3.47
C VAL A 214 -16.90 9.50 -2.38
N GLY A 215 -15.65 9.10 -2.19
CA GLY A 215 -15.23 8.08 -1.24
C GLY A 215 -15.08 6.70 -1.86
N ILE A 216 -14.36 5.85 -1.14
CA ILE A 216 -13.99 4.49 -1.58
C ILE A 216 -15.22 3.60 -1.86
N GLY A 217 -16.33 3.85 -1.15
CA GLY A 217 -17.57 3.08 -1.30
C GLY A 217 -18.17 3.13 -2.72
N ASP A 218 -17.90 4.17 -3.48
CA ASP A 218 -18.41 4.33 -4.85
C ASP A 218 -17.84 3.26 -5.81
N LEU A 219 -16.57 2.85 -5.61
CA LEU A 219 -15.95 1.77 -6.39
C LEU A 219 -16.57 0.39 -6.11
N TYR A 220 -17.16 0.18 -4.94
CA TYR A 220 -17.64 -1.16 -4.56
C TYR A 220 -19.14 -1.30 -4.53
N ASN A 221 -19.87 -0.20 -4.34
CA ASN A 221 -21.33 -0.23 -4.22
C ASN A 221 -22.04 0.87 -5.03
N GLY A 222 -21.31 1.89 -5.51
CA GLY A 222 -21.89 3.04 -6.21
C GLY A 222 -21.82 2.95 -7.74
N ALA A 223 -21.91 4.11 -8.37
CA ALA A 223 -21.90 4.22 -9.84
C ALA A 223 -20.53 3.92 -10.44
N LEU A 224 -19.44 4.14 -9.70
CA LEU A 224 -18.10 3.75 -10.15
C LEU A 224 -17.94 2.23 -10.22
N ALA A 225 -18.63 1.47 -9.34
CA ALA A 225 -18.67 0.00 -9.43
C ALA A 225 -19.26 -0.48 -10.75
N GLU A 226 -20.38 0.12 -11.18
CA GLU A 226 -20.99 -0.20 -12.47
C GLU A 226 -20.05 0.09 -13.65
N THR A 227 -19.46 1.28 -13.64
CA THR A 227 -18.49 1.68 -14.66
C THR A 227 -17.29 0.74 -14.70
N PHE A 228 -16.73 0.41 -13.53
CA PHE A 228 -15.56 -0.47 -13.44
C PHE A 228 -15.86 -1.88 -13.95
N VAL A 229 -16.97 -2.49 -13.51
CA VAL A 229 -17.38 -3.84 -13.95
C VAL A 229 -17.62 -3.87 -15.46
N THR A 230 -18.33 -2.86 -16.00
CA THR A 230 -18.57 -2.77 -17.43
C THR A 230 -17.27 -2.71 -18.23
N GLN A 231 -16.34 -1.82 -17.81
CA GLN A 231 -15.05 -1.66 -18.50
C GLN A 231 -14.14 -2.88 -18.33
N ALA A 232 -14.14 -3.50 -17.14
CA ALA A 232 -13.39 -4.73 -16.90
C ALA A 232 -13.89 -5.88 -17.77
N ASN A 233 -15.21 -6.02 -17.94
CA ASN A 233 -15.81 -7.07 -18.76
C ASN A 233 -15.61 -6.83 -20.25
N GLN A 234 -15.64 -5.58 -20.73
CA GLN A 234 -15.21 -5.23 -22.09
C GLN A 234 -13.75 -5.60 -22.35
N ALA A 235 -12.92 -5.58 -21.31
CA ALA A 235 -11.53 -6.04 -21.36
C ALA A 235 -11.37 -7.57 -21.12
N GLY A 236 -12.47 -8.32 -20.99
CA GLY A 236 -12.47 -9.78 -20.80
C GLY A 236 -12.33 -10.23 -19.34
N GLY A 237 -12.51 -9.34 -18.36
CA GLY A 237 -12.20 -9.59 -16.96
C GLY A 237 -13.16 -10.54 -16.23
N GLY A 238 -14.42 -10.66 -16.66
CA GLY A 238 -15.38 -11.56 -16.02
C GLY A 238 -15.72 -11.20 -14.58
N LEU A 239 -15.86 -9.91 -14.25
CA LEU A 239 -16.22 -9.45 -12.91
C LEU A 239 -17.71 -9.13 -12.81
N THR A 240 -18.24 -9.28 -11.61
CA THR A 240 -19.61 -8.90 -11.25
C THR A 240 -19.62 -7.80 -10.19
N ARG A 241 -20.74 -7.11 -10.04
CA ARG A 241 -20.89 -6.15 -8.92
C ARG A 241 -20.85 -6.84 -7.56
N GLU A 242 -21.29 -8.08 -7.50
CA GLU A 242 -21.28 -8.88 -6.28
C GLU A 242 -19.86 -9.23 -5.85
N ASP A 243 -18.96 -9.53 -6.79
CA ASP A 243 -17.54 -9.71 -6.51
C ASP A 243 -16.94 -8.48 -5.83
N LEU A 244 -17.27 -7.29 -6.33
CA LEU A 244 -16.78 -6.04 -5.74
C LEU A 244 -17.34 -5.82 -4.31
N ARG A 245 -18.61 -6.16 -4.08
CA ARG A 245 -19.24 -6.02 -2.75
C ARG A 245 -18.62 -6.94 -1.72
N HIS A 246 -18.39 -8.20 -2.07
CA HIS A 246 -17.86 -9.23 -1.17
C HIS A 246 -16.35 -9.20 -1.00
N GLY A 247 -15.62 -8.51 -1.87
CA GLY A 247 -14.18 -8.31 -1.73
C GLY A 247 -13.85 -7.43 -0.53
N LEU A 248 -13.75 -8.00 0.68
CA LEU A 248 -13.46 -7.28 1.91
C LEU A 248 -12.05 -7.58 2.41
N PRO A 249 -11.28 -6.56 2.85
CA PRO A 249 -10.03 -6.78 3.56
C PRO A 249 -10.26 -7.53 4.86
N LEU A 250 -9.36 -8.44 5.19
CA LEU A 250 -9.36 -9.18 6.44
C LEU A 250 -8.28 -8.63 7.37
N GLN A 251 -8.65 -8.31 8.61
CA GLN A 251 -7.70 -7.97 9.65
C GLN A 251 -7.56 -9.12 10.65
N THR A 252 -6.32 -9.52 10.93
CA THR A 252 -5.98 -10.57 11.88
C THR A 252 -4.76 -10.17 12.71
N GLY A 253 -4.53 -10.87 13.85
CA GLY A 253 -3.25 -10.77 14.53
C GLY A 253 -2.11 -11.28 13.62
N ALA A 254 -0.91 -10.72 13.80
CA ALA A 254 0.27 -11.19 13.09
C ALA A 254 0.72 -12.57 13.58
N LEU A 255 1.41 -13.34 12.73
CA LEU A 255 2.19 -14.49 13.19
C LEU A 255 3.36 -14.00 14.03
N THR A 256 3.74 -14.76 15.04
CA THR A 256 4.86 -14.45 15.92
C THR A 256 5.94 -15.51 15.84
N LEU A 257 7.20 -15.08 15.82
CA LEU A 257 8.37 -15.94 15.75
C LEU A 257 9.49 -15.37 16.63
N SER A 258 10.09 -16.19 17.46
CA SER A 258 11.33 -15.83 18.16
C SER A 258 12.52 -15.95 17.18
N THR A 259 13.22 -14.85 16.95
CA THR A 259 14.38 -14.77 16.04
C THR A 259 15.61 -14.34 16.85
N GLY A 260 16.30 -15.30 17.44
CA GLY A 260 17.39 -15.05 18.39
C GLY A 260 16.92 -14.25 19.60
N PRO A 261 17.53 -13.07 19.90
CA PRO A 261 17.12 -12.24 21.04
C PRO A 261 15.86 -11.40 20.78
N TYR A 262 15.27 -11.49 19.60
CA TYR A 262 14.19 -10.64 19.13
C TYR A 262 12.87 -11.39 19.00
N GLN A 263 11.76 -10.64 19.03
CA GLN A 263 10.43 -11.08 18.62
C GLN A 263 10.10 -10.53 17.26
N THR A 264 9.72 -11.40 16.33
CA THR A 264 9.34 -11.05 14.98
C THR A 264 7.86 -11.25 14.77
N SER A 265 7.20 -10.23 14.26
CA SER A 265 5.85 -10.30 13.72
C SER A 265 5.93 -10.49 12.21
N LEU A 266 5.13 -11.40 11.65
CA LEU A 266 5.07 -11.68 10.21
C LEU A 266 3.61 -11.60 9.72
N LEU A 267 3.44 -11.44 8.40
CA LEU A 267 2.13 -11.55 7.78
C LEU A 267 1.48 -12.88 8.15
N ALA A 268 0.19 -12.82 8.47
CA ALA A 268 -0.62 -13.98 8.84
C ALA A 268 -1.55 -14.39 7.67
N PRO A 269 -2.04 -15.64 7.64
CA PRO A 269 -3.03 -16.07 6.66
C PRO A 269 -4.23 -15.11 6.57
N PRO A 270 -4.77 -14.93 5.36
CA PRO A 270 -4.51 -15.64 4.10
C PRO A 270 -3.22 -15.22 3.36
N ALA A 271 -2.46 -14.23 3.84
CA ALA A 271 -1.15 -13.86 3.30
C ALA A 271 -0.07 -14.81 3.87
N ASP A 272 0.09 -15.95 3.23
CA ASP A 272 0.86 -17.10 3.75
C ASP A 272 2.38 -17.02 3.55
N GLY A 273 2.89 -15.93 2.96
CA GLY A 273 4.33 -15.71 2.86
C GLY A 273 5.06 -15.62 4.19
N GLY A 274 4.37 -15.16 5.24
CA GLY A 274 4.92 -15.16 6.60
C GLY A 274 5.15 -16.56 7.15
N ILE A 275 4.28 -17.52 6.80
CA ILE A 275 4.46 -18.95 7.13
C ILE A 275 5.73 -19.48 6.45
N GLY A 276 5.87 -19.22 5.14
CA GLY A 276 7.07 -19.62 4.39
C GLY A 276 8.34 -19.05 4.98
N SER A 277 8.35 -17.76 5.30
CA SER A 277 9.53 -17.11 5.89
C SER A 277 9.87 -17.66 7.28
N ALA A 278 8.87 -17.91 8.12
CA ALA A 278 9.08 -18.47 9.45
C ALA A 278 9.64 -19.88 9.37
N ALA A 279 9.06 -20.75 8.53
CA ALA A 279 9.52 -22.10 8.32
C ALA A 279 10.96 -22.15 7.76
N ALA A 280 11.23 -21.38 6.70
CA ALA A 280 12.57 -21.28 6.11
C ALA A 280 13.61 -20.73 7.11
N TYR A 281 13.26 -19.74 7.92
CA TYR A 281 14.13 -19.23 8.99
C TYR A 281 14.52 -20.33 9.97
N ARG A 282 13.58 -21.15 10.41
CA ARG A 282 13.79 -22.21 11.41
C ARG A 282 14.57 -23.40 10.89
N THR A 283 14.25 -23.85 9.69
CA THR A 283 14.75 -25.12 9.14
C THR A 283 15.94 -24.94 8.19
N GLY A 284 16.17 -23.74 7.67
CA GLY A 284 17.12 -23.49 6.57
C GLY A 284 16.63 -24.02 5.21
N GLY A 285 15.42 -24.59 5.16
CA GLY A 285 14.82 -25.12 3.94
C GLY A 285 14.16 -24.05 3.07
N SER A 286 13.42 -24.48 2.04
CA SER A 286 12.69 -23.62 1.12
C SER A 286 11.38 -23.13 1.72
N ALA A 287 11.17 -21.82 1.65
CA ALA A 287 9.90 -21.22 2.02
C ALA A 287 8.73 -21.68 1.14
N GLN A 288 8.99 -21.92 -0.13
CA GLN A 288 7.98 -22.39 -1.10
C GLN A 288 7.44 -23.77 -0.73
N ASN A 289 8.33 -24.68 -0.29
CA ASN A 289 7.91 -26.03 0.14
C ASN A 289 6.99 -25.95 1.37
N ALA A 290 7.33 -25.11 2.35
CA ALA A 290 6.49 -24.92 3.53
C ALA A 290 5.12 -24.32 3.20
N VAL A 291 5.07 -23.34 2.28
CA VAL A 291 3.80 -22.75 1.83
C VAL A 291 2.98 -23.76 1.01
N SER A 292 3.64 -24.56 0.16
CA SER A 292 2.96 -25.65 -0.54
C SER A 292 2.30 -26.63 0.43
N ALA A 293 3.04 -27.11 1.43
CA ALA A 293 2.51 -27.97 2.49
C ALA A 293 1.35 -27.33 3.25
N TRP A 294 1.48 -26.04 3.60
CA TRP A 294 0.41 -25.28 4.25
C TRP A 294 -0.88 -25.28 3.42
N ARG A 295 -0.78 -24.95 2.13
CA ARG A 295 -1.94 -24.88 1.22
C ARG A 295 -2.63 -26.23 1.02
N HIS A 296 -1.89 -27.32 1.12
CA HIS A 296 -2.43 -28.68 1.04
C HIS A 296 -2.98 -29.21 2.38
N SER A 297 -2.63 -28.60 3.51
CA SER A 297 -3.05 -29.07 4.84
C SER A 297 -4.52 -28.88 5.15
N GLY A 298 -5.22 -27.99 4.42
CA GLY A 298 -6.58 -27.59 4.73
C GLY A 298 -6.71 -26.68 5.97
N LEU A 299 -5.60 -26.28 6.57
CA LEU A 299 -5.56 -25.34 7.70
C LEU A 299 -5.68 -23.89 7.20
N HIS A 300 -6.37 -23.03 7.97
CA HIS A 300 -6.66 -21.67 7.47
C HIS A 300 -6.54 -20.57 8.53
N THR A 301 -6.53 -20.89 9.81
CA THR A 301 -6.53 -19.88 10.88
C THR A 301 -5.13 -19.42 11.25
N VAL A 302 -5.03 -18.25 11.88
CA VAL A 302 -3.75 -17.75 12.45
C VAL A 302 -3.23 -18.70 13.53
N SER A 303 -4.11 -19.30 14.34
CA SER A 303 -3.74 -20.29 15.36
C SER A 303 -3.14 -21.54 14.73
N ASP A 304 -3.74 -22.05 13.64
CA ASP A 304 -3.20 -23.19 12.90
C ASP A 304 -1.82 -22.88 12.34
N ALA A 305 -1.68 -21.70 11.74
CA ALA A 305 -0.40 -21.25 11.19
C ALA A 305 0.68 -21.10 12.27
N GLN A 306 0.31 -20.61 13.46
CA GLN A 306 1.23 -20.51 14.59
C GLN A 306 1.71 -21.89 15.06
N GLY A 307 0.86 -22.89 15.03
CA GLY A 307 1.23 -24.30 15.29
C GLY A 307 2.07 -24.88 14.15
N PHE A 308 1.66 -24.63 12.90
CA PHE A 308 2.33 -25.16 11.70
C PHE A 308 3.79 -24.72 11.58
N ILE A 309 4.12 -23.45 11.81
CA ILE A 309 5.50 -22.95 11.72
C ILE A 309 6.45 -23.54 12.78
N THR A 310 5.93 -24.24 13.78
CA THR A 310 6.77 -24.94 14.78
C THR A 310 7.21 -26.32 14.34
N GLN A 311 6.63 -26.87 13.27
CA GLN A 311 6.90 -28.21 12.74
C GLN A 311 7.85 -28.15 11.54
N ASN A 312 8.46 -29.27 11.18
CA ASN A 312 9.28 -29.40 9.97
C ASN A 312 8.39 -29.89 8.82
N HIS A 313 8.44 -29.19 7.70
CA HIS A 313 7.68 -29.51 6.48
C HIS A 313 8.65 -29.70 5.33
N ASN A 314 8.66 -30.89 4.73
CA ASN A 314 9.59 -31.29 3.66
C ASN A 314 8.86 -31.63 2.35
N ASP A 315 7.70 -31.05 2.09
CA ASP A 315 7.00 -31.25 0.82
C ASP A 315 7.79 -30.67 -0.35
N ALA A 316 8.05 -31.54 -1.33
CA ALA A 316 8.86 -31.19 -2.51
C ALA A 316 8.08 -30.47 -3.63
N ALA A 317 6.80 -30.19 -3.43
CA ALA A 317 5.98 -29.53 -4.45
C ALA A 317 6.23 -28.01 -4.45
N GLY A 318 7.01 -27.52 -5.42
CA GLY A 318 7.22 -26.08 -5.62
C GLY A 318 5.95 -25.34 -6.00
N LEU A 319 5.92 -24.03 -5.77
CA LEU A 319 4.86 -23.16 -6.24
C LEU A 319 5.08 -22.79 -7.73
N PRO A 320 4.02 -22.64 -8.52
CA PRO A 320 4.17 -22.14 -9.88
C PRO A 320 4.73 -20.72 -9.87
N PRO A 321 5.59 -20.35 -10.85
CA PRO A 321 6.18 -19.03 -10.88
C PRO A 321 5.12 -17.95 -11.12
N LEU A 322 5.11 -16.92 -10.28
CA LEU A 322 4.23 -15.75 -10.38
C LEU A 322 5.09 -14.49 -10.22
N PRO A 323 5.49 -13.79 -11.30
CA PRO A 323 6.63 -12.89 -11.25
C PRO A 323 6.36 -11.46 -10.77
N ALA A 324 5.11 -11.05 -10.47
CA ALA A 324 4.81 -9.65 -10.25
C ALA A 324 4.40 -9.31 -8.81
N SER A 325 5.33 -8.77 -8.06
CA SER A 325 5.07 -8.13 -6.77
C SER A 325 6.01 -6.94 -6.55
N THR A 326 5.61 -6.07 -5.64
CA THR A 326 6.41 -4.96 -5.14
C THR A 326 6.22 -4.84 -3.64
N SER A 327 7.17 -4.20 -2.97
CA SER A 327 7.12 -4.04 -1.52
C SER A 327 7.55 -2.65 -1.09
N PHE A 328 7.15 -2.26 0.12
CA PHE A 328 7.60 -1.04 0.76
C PHE A 328 7.48 -1.12 2.27
N VAL A 329 8.26 -0.30 2.95
CA VAL A 329 8.32 -0.21 4.41
C VAL A 329 8.30 1.24 4.83
N VAL A 330 7.56 1.55 5.88
CA VAL A 330 7.48 2.89 6.48
C VAL A 330 7.63 2.79 7.98
N THR A 331 8.42 3.67 8.57
CA THR A 331 8.43 3.89 10.03
C THR A 331 8.37 5.38 10.30
N ASP A 332 7.64 5.79 11.35
CA ASP A 332 7.57 7.18 11.78
C ASP A 332 8.34 7.43 13.08
N GLY A 333 8.50 8.70 13.43
CA GLY A 333 9.21 9.13 14.63
C GLY A 333 8.57 8.73 15.95
N ASN A 334 7.30 8.32 15.92
CA ASN A 334 6.59 7.80 17.09
C ASN A 334 6.75 6.28 17.23
N GLY A 335 7.42 5.63 16.29
CA GLY A 335 7.69 4.19 16.29
C GLY A 335 6.57 3.33 15.67
N MET A 336 5.51 3.93 15.09
CA MET A 336 4.60 3.15 14.26
C MET A 336 5.34 2.71 13.00
N THR A 337 5.14 1.45 12.63
CA THR A 337 5.81 0.84 11.49
C THR A 337 4.81 0.04 10.66
N VAL A 338 4.91 0.19 9.34
CA VAL A 338 4.09 -0.51 8.35
C VAL A 338 4.99 -1.16 7.32
N SER A 339 4.81 -2.46 7.08
CA SER A 339 5.50 -3.23 6.05
C SER A 339 4.48 -3.88 5.11
N CYS A 340 4.50 -3.52 3.83
CA CYS A 340 3.52 -3.96 2.85
C CYS A 340 4.15 -4.67 1.66
N ALA A 341 3.42 -5.62 1.09
CA ALA A 341 3.70 -6.20 -0.21
C ALA A 341 2.42 -6.21 -1.06
N LEU A 342 2.55 -5.82 -2.32
CA LEU A 342 1.46 -5.69 -3.28
C LEU A 342 1.70 -6.57 -4.49
N SER A 343 0.63 -7.01 -5.16
CA SER A 343 0.70 -7.82 -6.38
C SER A 343 -0.56 -7.67 -7.23
N GLU A 344 -0.40 -7.91 -8.51
CA GLU A 344 -1.49 -8.16 -9.47
C GLU A 344 -1.40 -9.56 -10.11
N ASN A 345 -0.70 -10.48 -9.43
CA ASN A 345 -0.40 -11.86 -9.83
C ASN A 345 0.55 -12.00 -11.03
N ASN A 346 0.50 -11.15 -12.04
CA ASN A 346 1.42 -11.12 -13.18
C ASN A 346 1.90 -9.68 -13.45
N LEU A 347 2.96 -9.52 -14.25
CA LEU A 347 3.35 -8.22 -14.76
C LEU A 347 2.19 -7.62 -15.58
N PHE A 348 1.72 -6.42 -15.18
CA PHE A 348 0.54 -5.78 -15.73
C PHE A 348 -0.73 -6.67 -15.68
N GLY A 349 -0.83 -7.55 -14.69
CA GLY A 349 -1.98 -8.39 -14.43
C GLY A 349 -2.46 -9.18 -15.64
N THR A 350 -3.66 -8.88 -16.15
CA THR A 350 -4.20 -9.49 -17.38
C THR A 350 -3.55 -8.98 -18.66
N GLY A 351 -2.70 -7.95 -18.58
CA GLY A 351 -2.21 -7.20 -19.74
C GLY A 351 -3.26 -6.27 -20.35
N ARG A 352 -4.40 -6.06 -19.69
CA ARG A 352 -5.47 -5.18 -20.16
C ARG A 352 -5.86 -4.15 -19.12
N MET A 353 -6.25 -3.00 -19.60
CA MET A 353 -6.77 -1.88 -18.81
C MET A 353 -8.30 -1.87 -18.85
N ALA A 354 -8.94 -1.59 -17.72
CA ALA A 354 -10.38 -1.34 -17.66
C ALA A 354 -10.70 0.04 -18.29
N GLY A 355 -10.63 0.11 -19.57
CA GLY A 355 -10.99 1.18 -20.51
C GLY A 355 -10.88 2.59 -19.96
N THR A 356 -12.03 3.23 -19.70
CA THR A 356 -12.11 4.63 -19.25
C THR A 356 -11.64 4.86 -17.84
N THR A 357 -11.42 3.83 -17.03
CA THR A 357 -10.96 3.95 -15.65
C THR A 357 -9.45 4.15 -15.55
N GLY A 358 -8.70 3.73 -16.55
CA GLY A 358 -7.23 3.75 -16.51
C GLY A 358 -6.60 2.70 -15.59
N VAL A 359 -7.40 1.81 -14.98
CA VAL A 359 -6.91 0.78 -14.06
C VAL A 359 -6.47 -0.45 -14.84
N ILE A 360 -5.23 -0.89 -14.63
CA ILE A 360 -4.75 -2.21 -15.08
C ILE A 360 -5.46 -3.28 -14.26
N LEU A 361 -6.01 -4.29 -14.93
CA LEU A 361 -6.71 -5.39 -14.29
C LEU A 361 -5.73 -6.45 -13.79
N GLY A 362 -5.74 -6.74 -12.49
CA GLY A 362 -4.95 -7.84 -11.93
C GLY A 362 -5.35 -9.19 -12.53
N ALA A 363 -4.41 -10.11 -12.70
CA ALA A 363 -4.68 -11.43 -13.27
C ALA A 363 -5.39 -12.33 -12.26
N GLY A 364 -6.65 -12.68 -12.54
CA GLY A 364 -7.49 -13.54 -11.73
C GLY A 364 -7.73 -14.89 -12.42
N SER A 365 -7.42 -15.97 -11.74
CA SER A 365 -7.78 -17.30 -12.21
C SER A 365 -7.85 -18.24 -11.01
N PRO A 366 -8.81 -19.17 -10.94
CA PRO A 366 -8.78 -20.23 -9.95
C PRO A 366 -7.53 -21.10 -10.00
N ARG A 367 -6.79 -21.04 -11.14
CA ARG A 367 -5.51 -21.75 -11.33
C ARG A 367 -4.30 -21.00 -10.78
N TYR A 368 -4.42 -19.68 -10.53
CA TYR A 368 -3.34 -18.91 -9.92
C TYR A 368 -3.44 -19.01 -8.40
N PRO A 369 -2.43 -19.54 -7.74
CA PRO A 369 -2.38 -19.49 -6.29
C PRO A 369 -2.27 -18.03 -5.83
N HIS A 370 -2.63 -17.78 -4.56
CA HIS A 370 -2.38 -16.48 -3.96
C HIS A 370 -0.90 -16.09 -4.07
N PRO A 371 -0.57 -14.81 -4.28
CA PRO A 371 0.83 -14.38 -4.36
C PRO A 371 1.53 -14.61 -3.02
N LEU A 372 2.81 -14.98 -3.08
CA LEU A 372 3.63 -15.21 -1.89
C LEU A 372 4.15 -13.88 -1.34
N LEU A 373 3.27 -13.10 -0.71
CA LEU A 373 3.60 -11.80 -0.12
C LEU A 373 4.27 -11.99 1.24
N SER A 374 5.39 -11.31 1.47
CA SER A 374 6.19 -11.52 2.66
C SER A 374 6.64 -10.20 3.28
N ALA A 375 6.30 -10.01 4.56
CA ALA A 375 6.72 -8.86 5.36
C ALA A 375 6.89 -9.24 6.83
N ALA A 376 7.81 -8.54 7.52
CA ALA A 376 8.08 -8.75 8.93
C ALA A 376 8.44 -7.43 9.63
N ILE A 377 8.16 -7.37 10.94
CA ILE A 377 8.63 -6.34 11.85
C ILE A 377 9.28 -7.02 13.04
N VAL A 378 10.53 -6.69 13.31
CA VAL A 378 11.36 -7.27 14.37
C VAL A 378 11.44 -6.31 15.54
N HIS A 379 11.13 -6.80 16.74
CA HIS A 379 11.13 -6.03 17.96
C HIS A 379 12.18 -6.53 18.95
N ASP A 380 12.80 -5.64 19.71
CA ASP A 380 13.62 -5.99 20.86
C ASP A 380 12.73 -6.40 22.06
N ARG A 381 13.37 -6.85 23.15
CA ARG A 381 12.68 -7.25 24.40
C ARG A 381 11.87 -6.13 25.06
N ARG A 382 12.08 -4.87 24.66
CA ARG A 382 11.34 -3.69 25.13
C ARG A 382 10.21 -3.29 24.19
N GLY A 383 9.95 -4.08 23.14
CA GLY A 383 8.94 -3.80 22.13
C GLY A 383 9.31 -2.72 21.11
N ARG A 384 10.59 -2.29 21.06
CA ARG A 384 11.04 -1.29 20.08
C ARG A 384 11.40 -1.98 18.78
N VAL A 385 11.04 -1.34 17.66
CA VAL A 385 11.40 -1.83 16.33
C VAL A 385 12.91 -1.84 16.13
N ARG A 386 13.45 -2.99 15.75
CA ARG A 386 14.86 -3.20 15.38
C ARG A 386 15.02 -3.26 13.87
N ALA A 387 14.07 -3.89 13.19
CA ALA A 387 14.02 -3.92 11.74
C ALA A 387 12.58 -4.02 11.27
N ALA A 388 12.32 -3.41 10.12
CA ALA A 388 11.09 -3.60 9.35
C ALA A 388 11.50 -4.05 7.95
N LEU A 389 10.87 -5.11 7.46
CA LEU A 389 11.27 -5.84 6.27
C LEU A 389 10.05 -6.09 5.39
N ALA A 390 10.16 -5.87 4.10
CA ALA A 390 9.17 -6.30 3.13
C ALA A 390 9.89 -6.81 1.88
N ALA A 391 9.48 -8.00 1.43
CA ALA A 391 10.10 -8.67 0.30
C ALA A 391 9.14 -8.81 -0.88
N SER A 392 9.69 -8.70 -2.07
CA SER A 392 9.04 -8.91 -3.36
C SER A 392 9.85 -9.89 -4.21
N GLY A 393 9.43 -10.16 -5.44
CA GLY A 393 10.05 -11.19 -6.29
C GLY A 393 9.33 -12.53 -6.13
N GLN A 394 8.04 -12.48 -5.89
CA GLN A 394 7.09 -13.60 -5.86
C GLN A 394 7.57 -14.80 -5.04
N ASN A 395 7.90 -15.90 -5.72
CA ASN A 395 8.22 -17.15 -5.07
C ASN A 395 9.49 -17.09 -4.19
N GLU A 396 10.39 -16.15 -4.45
CA GLU A 396 11.59 -15.96 -3.64
C GLU A 396 11.42 -14.93 -2.50
N ALA A 397 10.30 -14.22 -2.47
CA ALA A 397 10.07 -13.20 -1.45
C ALA A 397 10.19 -13.74 -0.03
N ALA A 398 9.61 -14.91 0.24
CA ALA A 398 9.62 -15.49 1.58
C ALA A 398 11.00 -16.04 1.97
N ASP A 399 11.76 -16.62 1.04
CA ASP A 399 13.15 -17.06 1.27
C ASP A 399 14.08 -15.87 1.50
N THR A 400 13.88 -14.78 0.74
CA THR A 400 14.62 -13.53 0.89
C THR A 400 14.37 -12.92 2.28
N LEU A 401 13.12 -12.88 2.73
CA LEU A 401 12.79 -12.43 4.06
C LEU A 401 13.42 -13.32 5.15
N ALA A 402 13.37 -14.65 4.98
CA ALA A 402 13.98 -15.60 5.93
C ALA A 402 15.50 -15.39 6.07
N GLN A 403 16.19 -15.10 4.96
CA GLN A 403 17.61 -14.76 4.99
C GLN A 403 17.85 -13.47 5.76
N ALA A 404 17.09 -12.42 5.50
CA ALA A 404 17.20 -11.14 6.21
C ALA A 404 16.94 -11.31 7.71
N LEU A 405 15.96 -12.12 8.11
CA LEU A 405 15.70 -12.43 9.52
C LEU A 405 16.89 -13.13 10.18
N ARG A 406 17.60 -14.03 9.49
CA ARG A 406 18.84 -14.63 10.01
C ARG A 406 19.93 -13.61 10.24
N GLN A 407 20.12 -12.68 9.31
CA GLN A 407 21.09 -11.59 9.45
C GLN A 407 20.74 -10.66 10.62
N VAL A 408 19.48 -10.24 10.74
CA VAL A 408 19.01 -9.42 11.87
C VAL A 408 19.19 -10.16 13.19
N SER A 409 18.87 -11.46 13.27
CA SER A 409 19.00 -12.24 14.50
C SER A 409 20.44 -12.44 14.95
N ALA A 410 21.38 -12.33 14.03
CA ALA A 410 22.83 -12.41 14.28
C ALA A 410 23.49 -11.02 14.43
N ASP A 411 22.67 -9.94 14.49
CA ASP A 411 23.14 -8.53 14.49
C ASP A 411 24.09 -8.22 13.30
N GLN A 412 23.89 -8.88 12.16
CA GLN A 412 24.65 -8.67 10.95
C GLN A 412 23.97 -7.64 10.03
N PRO A 413 24.72 -6.93 9.19
CA PRO A 413 24.15 -6.08 8.14
C PRO A 413 23.25 -6.88 7.21
N ILE A 414 22.11 -6.28 6.85
CA ILE A 414 21.19 -6.88 5.87
C ILE A 414 21.82 -6.69 4.49
N THR A 415 22.10 -7.80 3.81
CA THR A 415 22.66 -7.83 2.45
C THR A 415 21.66 -8.43 1.47
N PRO A 416 21.60 -7.91 0.22
CA PRO A 416 20.74 -8.48 -0.81
C PRO A 416 21.01 -9.96 -1.03
N ARG A 417 19.96 -10.71 -1.35
CA ARG A 417 20.08 -12.09 -1.82
C ARG A 417 20.38 -12.12 -3.32
N HIS A 418 21.14 -13.12 -3.77
CA HIS A 418 21.23 -13.43 -5.20
C HIS A 418 19.94 -14.11 -5.65
N GLY A 419 19.41 -13.71 -6.80
CA GLY A 419 18.20 -14.28 -7.38
C GLY A 419 17.14 -13.21 -7.72
N GLU A 420 15.90 -13.63 -7.85
CA GLU A 420 14.74 -12.77 -8.20
C GLU A 420 14.16 -12.03 -6.99
N GLY A 421 14.49 -12.48 -5.78
CA GLY A 421 13.99 -11.89 -4.54
C GLY A 421 14.59 -10.51 -4.27
N ARG A 422 13.77 -9.55 -3.88
CA ARG A 422 14.14 -8.17 -3.51
C ARG A 422 13.70 -7.88 -2.11
N LEU A 423 14.44 -7.04 -1.41
CA LEU A 423 14.17 -6.68 -0.02
C LEU A 423 14.22 -5.17 0.19
N ASN A 424 13.15 -4.61 0.67
CA ASN A 424 13.14 -3.28 1.26
C ASN A 424 13.21 -3.40 2.78
N SER A 425 14.13 -2.69 3.41
CA SER A 425 14.38 -2.81 4.84
C SER A 425 14.61 -1.46 5.50
N ILE A 426 14.17 -1.36 6.76
CA ILE A 426 14.55 -0.30 7.69
C ILE A 426 15.18 -0.98 8.90
N SER A 427 16.40 -0.58 9.24
CA SER A 427 17.09 -1.01 10.47
C SER A 427 17.12 0.13 11.45
N CYS A 428 16.68 -0.11 12.69
CA CYS A 428 16.60 0.92 13.72
C CYS A 428 17.58 0.66 14.86
N GLY A 429 18.24 1.71 15.32
CA GLY A 429 19.07 1.70 16.51
C GLY A 429 18.25 1.76 17.80
N ARG A 430 18.73 2.52 18.78
CA ARG A 430 18.06 2.63 20.08
C ARG A 430 16.88 3.61 20.08
N THR A 431 16.80 4.51 19.13
CA THR A 431 15.75 5.52 19.00
C THR A 431 15.08 5.42 17.64
N PRO A 432 13.79 5.78 17.49
CA PRO A 432 13.12 5.81 16.19
C PRO A 432 13.80 6.72 15.17
N SER A 433 14.43 7.80 15.62
CA SER A 433 15.20 8.72 14.75
C SER A 433 16.52 8.13 14.22
N SER A 434 16.97 6.98 14.73
CA SER A 434 18.18 6.29 14.26
C SER A 434 17.89 5.23 13.19
N CYS A 435 16.68 5.20 12.63
CA CYS A 435 16.29 4.25 11.60
C CYS A 435 16.93 4.62 10.26
N GLN A 436 17.54 3.62 9.62
CA GLN A 436 18.15 3.72 8.30
C GLN A 436 17.44 2.76 7.34
N GLY A 437 17.07 3.27 6.18
CA GLY A 437 16.40 2.49 5.15
C GLY A 437 17.37 2.04 4.05
N ASN A 438 17.18 0.81 3.58
CA ASN A 438 17.88 0.24 2.43
C ASN A 438 16.86 -0.31 1.44
N ALA A 439 16.86 0.24 0.23
CA ALA A 439 16.18 -0.37 -0.91
C ALA A 439 17.09 -1.40 -1.57
N ASP A 440 16.49 -2.47 -2.06
CA ASP A 440 17.26 -3.50 -2.79
C ASP A 440 17.86 -2.90 -4.07
N PRO A 441 19.17 -3.01 -4.28
CA PRO A 441 19.82 -2.44 -5.46
C PRO A 441 19.35 -3.05 -6.78
N GLN A 442 18.84 -4.28 -6.76
CA GLN A 442 18.27 -4.92 -7.96
C GLN A 442 16.88 -4.36 -8.29
N GLY A 443 16.15 -3.84 -7.28
CA GLY A 443 14.84 -3.22 -7.44
C GLY A 443 14.91 -1.81 -8.04
N ASN A 444 16.06 -1.12 -7.92
CA ASN A 444 16.21 0.31 -8.22
C ASN A 444 15.23 1.20 -7.44
N GLY A 445 14.88 0.76 -6.26
CA GLY A 445 14.06 1.50 -5.32
C GLY A 445 14.81 2.64 -4.63
N MET A 446 14.17 3.27 -3.70
CA MET A 446 14.73 4.38 -2.92
C MET A 446 14.41 4.23 -1.44
N SER A 447 15.37 4.65 -0.62
CA SER A 447 15.17 5.01 0.78
C SER A 447 15.07 6.53 0.89
N ALA A 448 13.97 7.03 1.44
CA ALA A 448 13.71 8.44 1.64
C ALA A 448 13.45 8.74 3.12
N HIS A 449 14.09 9.80 3.63
CA HIS A 449 14.00 10.21 5.04
C HIS A 449 13.43 11.61 5.15
N THR A 450 12.66 11.86 6.20
CA THR A 450 12.37 13.23 6.62
C THR A 450 13.55 13.76 7.42
N LEU A 451 14.00 14.98 7.12
CA LEU A 451 15.02 15.63 7.92
C LEU A 451 14.42 15.97 9.30
N SER A 452 15.07 15.52 10.39
CA SER A 452 14.80 16.07 11.71
C SER A 452 15.24 17.54 11.72
N ARG A 453 14.32 18.44 11.99
CA ARG A 453 14.65 19.85 12.27
C ARG A 453 15.27 19.98 13.66
#